data_cfaa9a2bb054f35b98190b1c936b5bef
#
_entry.id   cfaa9a2bb054f35b98190b1c936b5bef
#
_cell.length_a   1.000
_cell.length_b   1.000
_cell.length_c   1.000
_cell.angle_alpha   90.00
_cell.angle_beta   90.00
_cell.angle_gamma   90.00
#
_symmetry.space_group_name_H-M   'P 1'
#
loop_
_entity.id
_entity.type
_entity.pdbx_description
1 polymer ?
#
loop_
_entity_poly.entity_id
_entity_poly.type
_entity_poly.pdbx_seq_one_letter_code
_entity_poly.pdbx_strand_id
1 'polypeptide(L)'
;MSQPSGGAAAPRPMVAANWKMNGLRRDGRDLARALARLKGTAGEPACDIVVCPPAALLFELRDDLLGAGMALGGQDCHAEDKGAHTGDISAELLADCGCEYVILGHSERRANHGETSALISAKVAAARRAG
;
A
#
# COMPACT_ATOMS: atom_id res chain seq x y z
N MET A 1 39.88 1.17 -22.65
CA MET A 1 39.25 0.56 -21.44
C MET A 1 37.77 0.92 -21.49
N SER A 2 36.95 -0.04 -21.85
CA SER A 2 35.50 0.13 -21.91
C SER A 2 34.94 0.05 -20.49
N GLN A 3 34.26 1.10 -20.04
CA GLN A 3 33.49 1.07 -18.80
C GLN A 3 32.32 0.09 -18.97
N PRO A 4 32.02 -0.77 -17.98
CA PRO A 4 30.80 -1.57 -18.04
C PRO A 4 29.62 -0.61 -17.91
N SER A 5 28.75 -0.63 -18.91
CA SER A 5 27.44 0.01 -18.86
C SER A 5 26.66 -0.62 -17.69
N GLY A 6 26.55 0.10 -16.59
CA GLY A 6 25.70 -0.27 -15.48
C GLY A 6 24.24 -0.21 -15.94
N GLY A 7 23.77 -1.29 -16.52
CA GLY A 7 22.34 -1.47 -16.78
C GLY A 7 21.62 -1.42 -15.43
N ALA A 8 20.65 -0.52 -15.30
CA ALA A 8 19.77 -0.51 -14.14
C ALA A 8 19.17 -1.92 -14.00
N ALA A 9 19.25 -2.49 -12.79
CA ALA A 9 18.65 -3.80 -12.51
C ALA A 9 17.15 -3.75 -12.85
N ALA A 10 16.62 -4.82 -13.47
CA ALA A 10 15.19 -4.90 -13.77
C ALA A 10 14.37 -4.69 -12.47
N PRO A 11 13.23 -3.99 -12.53
CA PRO A 11 12.37 -3.81 -11.36
C PRO A 11 12.01 -5.18 -10.77
N ARG A 12 12.07 -5.27 -9.44
CA ARG A 12 11.66 -6.49 -8.75
C ARG A 12 10.15 -6.69 -8.92
N PRO A 13 9.66 -7.90 -9.25
CA PRO A 13 8.24 -8.17 -9.35
C PRO A 13 7.52 -7.85 -8.03
N MET A 14 6.26 -7.43 -8.10
CA MET A 14 5.45 -7.11 -6.95
C MET A 14 4.12 -7.86 -7.00
N VAL A 15 3.69 -8.38 -5.87
CA VAL A 15 2.34 -8.90 -5.65
C VAL A 15 1.66 -7.98 -4.65
N ALA A 16 0.62 -7.27 -5.10
CA ALA A 16 -0.16 -6.36 -4.27
C ALA A 16 -1.53 -6.99 -3.96
N ALA A 17 -1.80 -7.19 -2.69
CA ALA A 17 -3.06 -7.75 -2.20
C ALA A 17 -4.00 -6.62 -1.77
N ASN A 18 -4.91 -6.23 -2.65
CA ASN A 18 -5.97 -5.28 -2.32
C ASN A 18 -7.12 -6.00 -1.63
N TRP A 19 -7.30 -5.78 -0.33
CA TRP A 19 -8.38 -6.39 0.44
C TRP A 19 -9.74 -5.74 0.17
N LYS A 20 -9.75 -4.60 -0.52
CA LYS A 20 -10.96 -3.84 -0.76
C LYS A 20 -11.68 -3.49 0.55
N MET A 21 -12.99 -3.46 0.60
CA MET A 21 -13.76 -3.18 1.82
C MET A 21 -14.11 -4.50 2.52
N ASN A 22 -13.10 -5.24 2.96
CA ASN A 22 -13.26 -6.53 3.62
C ASN A 22 -12.35 -6.66 4.84
N GLY A 23 -12.76 -7.50 5.76
CA GLY A 23 -12.04 -7.84 6.98
C GLY A 23 -12.52 -7.03 8.18
N LEU A 24 -12.81 -7.73 9.25
CA LEU A 24 -12.96 -7.17 10.58
C LEU A 24 -11.64 -7.41 11.34
N ARG A 25 -11.47 -6.79 12.50
CA ARG A 25 -10.21 -6.88 13.26
C ARG A 25 -9.70 -8.32 13.44
N ARG A 26 -10.60 -9.23 13.86
CA ARG A 26 -10.25 -10.64 14.08
C ARG A 26 -9.83 -11.32 12.80
N ASP A 27 -10.68 -11.26 11.79
CA ASP A 27 -10.45 -11.95 10.51
C ASP A 27 -9.24 -11.40 9.79
N GLY A 28 -9.06 -10.07 9.83
CA GLY A 28 -7.88 -9.40 9.26
C GLY A 28 -6.59 -9.82 9.95
N ARG A 29 -6.60 -9.88 11.28
CA ARG A 29 -5.45 -10.35 12.07
C ARG A 29 -5.13 -11.81 11.77
N ASP A 30 -6.14 -12.67 11.74
CA ASP A 30 -5.96 -14.10 11.46
C ASP A 30 -5.37 -14.32 10.07
N LEU A 31 -5.84 -13.56 9.06
CA LEU A 31 -5.31 -13.61 7.70
C LEU A 31 -3.87 -13.07 7.62
N ALA A 32 -3.58 -11.93 8.24
CA ALA A 32 -2.23 -11.36 8.25
C ALA A 32 -1.22 -12.33 8.88
N ARG A 33 -1.58 -12.97 9.98
CA ARG A 33 -0.75 -13.97 10.65
C ARG A 33 -0.60 -15.24 9.83
N ALA A 34 -1.63 -15.66 9.12
CA ALA A 34 -1.54 -16.81 8.21
C ALA A 34 -0.57 -16.52 7.04
N LEU A 35 -0.66 -15.32 6.46
CA LEU A 35 0.28 -14.88 5.41
C LEU A 35 1.72 -14.81 5.93
N ALA A 36 1.92 -14.28 7.12
CA ALA A 36 3.24 -14.22 7.75
C ALA A 36 3.85 -15.62 7.95
N ARG A 37 3.04 -16.57 8.42
CA ARG A 37 3.48 -17.97 8.58
C ARG A 37 3.82 -18.62 7.24
N LEU A 38 2.97 -18.45 6.22
CA LEU A 38 3.21 -18.99 4.88
C LEU A 38 4.49 -18.45 4.27
N LYS A 39 4.72 -17.15 4.36
CA LYS A 39 5.97 -16.53 3.90
C LYS A 39 7.18 -17.11 4.64
N GLY A 40 7.10 -17.27 5.95
CA GLY A 40 8.18 -17.83 6.77
C GLY A 40 8.52 -19.29 6.42
N THR A 41 7.56 -20.08 5.96
CA THR A 41 7.78 -21.49 5.58
C THR A 41 8.18 -21.65 4.10
N ALA A 42 7.77 -20.75 3.23
CA ALA A 42 8.05 -20.81 1.80
C ALA A 42 9.46 -20.30 1.42
N GLY A 43 10.17 -19.69 2.35
CA GLY A 43 11.44 -18.99 2.09
C GLY A 43 11.23 -17.59 1.51
N GLU A 44 12.33 -16.90 1.16
CA GLU A 44 12.24 -15.56 0.59
C GLU A 44 11.68 -15.61 -0.84
N PRO A 45 10.55 -14.91 -1.10
CA PRO A 45 9.99 -14.87 -2.44
C PRO A 45 10.85 -14.03 -3.38
N ALA A 46 10.79 -14.33 -4.68
CA ALA A 46 11.46 -13.55 -5.72
C ALA A 46 10.71 -12.24 -6.06
N CYS A 47 9.76 -11.82 -5.25
CA CYS A 47 8.92 -10.63 -5.45
C CYS A 47 8.71 -9.89 -4.14
N ASP A 48 8.37 -8.62 -4.24
CA ASP A 48 7.87 -7.85 -3.11
C ASP A 48 6.40 -8.18 -2.87
N ILE A 49 6.00 -8.26 -1.62
CA ILE A 49 4.60 -8.51 -1.22
C ILE A 49 4.10 -7.27 -0.50
N VAL A 50 3.03 -6.69 -1.03
CA VAL A 50 2.36 -5.52 -0.44
C VAL A 50 0.94 -5.91 -0.06
N VAL A 51 0.54 -5.64 1.17
CA VAL A 51 -0.82 -5.86 1.64
C VAL A 51 -1.51 -4.52 1.87
N CYS A 52 -2.66 -4.33 1.21
CA CYS A 52 -3.43 -3.11 1.27
C CYS A 52 -4.80 -3.38 1.91
N PRO A 53 -4.89 -3.42 3.24
CA PRO A 53 -6.14 -3.61 3.97
C PRO A 53 -6.94 -2.29 4.02
N PRO A 54 -8.22 -2.33 4.43
CA PRO A 54 -8.94 -1.11 4.80
C PRO A 54 -8.16 -0.27 5.82
N ALA A 55 -8.24 1.05 5.70
CA ALA A 55 -7.48 1.98 6.55
C ALA A 55 -7.71 1.75 8.05
N ALA A 56 -8.92 1.37 8.45
CA ALA A 56 -9.26 1.05 9.84
C ALA A 56 -8.46 -0.12 10.43
N LEU A 57 -7.80 -0.94 9.60
CA LEU A 57 -7.03 -2.10 10.03
C LEU A 57 -5.51 -1.87 9.98
N LEU A 58 -5.05 -0.74 9.46
CA LEU A 58 -3.61 -0.51 9.22
C LEU A 58 -2.78 -0.69 10.50
N PHE A 59 -3.15 -0.01 11.58
CA PHE A 59 -2.43 -0.14 12.86
C PHE A 59 -2.52 -1.55 13.47
N GLU A 60 -3.67 -2.20 13.31
CA GLU A 60 -3.89 -3.55 13.84
C GLU A 60 -2.99 -4.59 13.18
N LEU A 61 -2.73 -4.44 11.87
CA LEU A 61 -2.04 -5.45 11.06
C LEU A 61 -0.56 -5.13 10.83
N ARG A 62 -0.16 -3.90 11.10
CA ARG A 62 1.17 -3.37 10.81
C ARG A 62 2.29 -4.27 11.28
N ASP A 63 2.32 -4.60 12.56
CA ASP A 63 3.46 -5.30 13.15
C ASP A 63 3.56 -6.74 12.64
N ASP A 64 2.44 -7.42 12.44
CA ASP A 64 2.41 -8.78 11.89
C ASP A 64 2.93 -8.80 10.43
N LEU A 65 2.56 -7.81 9.62
CA LEU A 65 2.95 -7.74 8.21
C LEU A 65 4.40 -7.27 8.04
N LEU A 66 4.77 -6.15 8.65
CA LEU A 66 6.13 -5.62 8.54
C LEU A 66 7.15 -6.56 9.19
N GLY A 67 6.82 -7.17 10.32
CA GLY A 67 7.67 -8.16 10.98
C GLY A 67 7.93 -9.41 10.16
N ALA A 68 7.04 -9.73 9.21
CA ALA A 68 7.22 -10.82 8.24
C ALA A 68 7.92 -10.37 6.94
N GLY A 69 8.36 -9.12 6.86
CA GLY A 69 9.01 -8.57 5.66
C GLY A 69 8.05 -8.35 4.49
N MET A 70 6.77 -8.12 4.77
CA MET A 70 5.79 -7.65 3.79
C MET A 70 5.58 -6.15 3.95
N ALA A 71 5.34 -5.45 2.86
CA ALA A 71 5.04 -4.03 2.88
C ALA A 71 3.55 -3.78 3.14
N LEU A 72 3.26 -2.64 3.73
CA LEU A 72 1.91 -2.15 4.00
C LEU A 72 1.54 -1.07 2.99
N GLY A 73 0.31 -1.09 2.50
CA GLY A 73 -0.19 -0.10 1.57
C GLY A 73 -1.58 0.43 1.93
N GLY A 74 -1.83 1.68 1.55
CA GLY A 74 -3.16 2.27 1.61
C GLY A 74 -4.00 1.95 0.37
N GLN A 75 -5.31 2.09 0.48
CA GLN A 75 -6.24 1.85 -0.63
C GLN A 75 -6.63 3.12 -1.39
N ASP A 76 -6.30 4.28 -0.86
CA ASP A 76 -6.49 5.61 -1.44
C ASP A 76 -5.79 6.64 -0.55
N CYS A 77 -5.58 7.86 -1.07
CA CYS A 77 -5.23 9.01 -0.25
C CYS A 77 -5.83 10.30 -0.82
N HIS A 78 -5.94 11.31 0.01
CA HIS A 78 -6.34 12.66 -0.38
C HIS A 78 -5.18 13.39 -1.07
N ALA A 79 -5.48 14.36 -1.93
CA ALA A 79 -4.48 15.18 -2.60
C ALA A 79 -3.81 16.19 -1.67
N GLU A 80 -4.52 16.65 -0.65
CA GLU A 80 -3.99 17.58 0.36
C GLU A 80 -3.32 16.82 1.51
N ASP A 81 -2.38 17.48 2.19
CA ASP A 81 -1.65 16.90 3.32
C ASP A 81 -2.46 16.88 4.61
N LYS A 82 -3.37 17.83 4.76
CA LYS A 82 -4.24 17.99 5.94
C LYS A 82 -5.38 18.96 5.61
N GLY A 83 -6.34 19.09 6.49
CA GLY A 83 -7.36 20.13 6.38
C GLY A 83 -8.78 19.63 6.65
N ALA A 84 -9.75 20.41 6.15
CA ALA A 84 -11.18 20.17 6.37
C ALA A 84 -11.72 19.11 5.37
N HIS A 85 -11.23 17.92 5.48
CA HIS A 85 -11.56 16.78 4.61
C HIS A 85 -12.05 15.60 5.44
N THR A 86 -13.19 15.80 6.11
CA THR A 86 -13.75 14.81 7.03
C THR A 86 -13.88 13.43 6.38
N GLY A 87 -13.26 12.42 6.97
CA GLY A 87 -13.28 11.04 6.49
C GLY A 87 -12.16 10.68 5.51
N ASP A 88 -11.47 11.67 4.94
CA ASP A 88 -10.31 11.39 4.07
C ASP A 88 -9.04 11.11 4.86
N ILE A 89 -8.10 10.45 4.21
CA ILE A 89 -6.80 10.09 4.78
C ILE A 89 -5.72 10.67 3.85
N SER A 90 -4.79 11.45 4.41
CA SER A 90 -3.68 11.98 3.63
C SER A 90 -2.61 10.92 3.39
N ALA A 91 -1.76 11.16 2.39
CA ALA A 91 -0.60 10.31 2.14
C ALA A 91 0.36 10.33 3.34
N GLU A 92 0.48 11.48 4.01
CA GLU A 92 1.30 11.64 5.22
C GLU A 92 0.77 10.80 6.39
N LEU A 93 -0.55 10.71 6.57
CA LEU A 93 -1.16 9.82 7.57
C LEU A 93 -0.88 8.35 7.25
N LEU A 94 -0.94 7.95 5.98
CA LEU A 94 -0.60 6.58 5.57
C LEU A 94 0.88 6.27 5.84
N ALA A 95 1.78 7.17 5.50
CA ALA A 95 3.21 7.00 5.77
C ALA A 95 3.50 6.87 7.27
N ASP A 96 2.85 7.69 8.09
CA ASP A 96 2.95 7.61 9.56
C ASP A 96 2.42 6.27 10.11
N CYS A 97 1.42 5.69 9.47
CA CYS A 97 0.96 4.32 9.77
C CYS A 97 1.95 3.23 9.38
N GLY A 98 3.00 3.55 8.63
CA GLY A 98 3.98 2.59 8.13
C GLY A 98 3.71 2.09 6.71
N CYS A 99 2.79 2.72 5.98
CA CYS A 99 2.58 2.40 4.57
C CYS A 99 3.74 2.90 3.71
N GLU A 100 4.24 2.02 2.84
CA GLU A 100 5.24 2.35 1.82
C GLU A 100 4.61 2.49 0.43
N TYR A 101 3.35 2.09 0.29
CA TYR A 101 2.61 2.07 -0.96
C TYR A 101 1.20 2.62 -0.77
N VAL A 102 0.61 3.06 -1.86
CA VAL A 102 -0.81 3.43 -1.91
C VAL A 102 -1.40 3.09 -3.28
N ILE A 103 -2.58 2.50 -3.30
CA ILE A 103 -3.36 2.29 -4.51
C ILE A 103 -4.06 3.61 -4.84
N LEU A 104 -3.90 4.08 -6.08
CA LEU A 104 -4.54 5.30 -6.56
C LEU A 104 -5.30 5.04 -7.86
N GLY A 105 -6.45 5.68 -8.01
CA GLY A 105 -7.23 5.61 -9.23
C GLY A 105 -7.78 4.23 -9.56
N HIS A 106 -8.01 3.40 -8.55
CA HIS A 106 -8.63 2.10 -8.73
C HIS A 106 -9.97 2.23 -9.48
N SER A 107 -10.30 1.28 -10.35
CA SER A 107 -11.51 1.33 -11.17
C SER A 107 -12.80 1.54 -10.37
N GLU A 108 -12.89 0.97 -9.18
CA GLU A 108 -14.03 1.16 -8.28
C GLU A 108 -14.15 2.61 -7.82
N ARG A 109 -13.03 3.30 -7.56
CA ARG A 109 -13.05 4.71 -7.16
C ARG A 109 -13.42 5.62 -8.33
N ARG A 110 -12.95 5.31 -9.53
CA ARG A 110 -13.38 6.03 -10.75
C ARG A 110 -14.86 5.87 -10.98
N ALA A 111 -15.41 4.66 -10.84
CA ALA A 111 -16.82 4.36 -11.06
C ALA A 111 -17.74 4.90 -9.97
N ASN A 112 -17.36 4.71 -8.69
CA ASN A 112 -18.25 4.96 -7.54
C ASN A 112 -18.04 6.33 -6.90
N HIS A 113 -16.89 6.97 -7.10
CA HIS A 113 -16.54 8.27 -6.50
C HIS A 113 -16.25 9.33 -7.56
N GLY A 114 -16.37 9.02 -8.84
CA GLY A 114 -16.16 9.98 -9.91
C GLY A 114 -14.73 10.51 -10.03
N GLU A 115 -13.74 9.75 -9.61
CA GLU A 115 -12.34 10.17 -9.67
C GLU A 115 -11.88 10.33 -11.12
N THR A 116 -11.40 11.52 -11.45
CA THR A 116 -10.85 11.85 -12.77
C THR A 116 -9.35 11.62 -12.82
N SER A 117 -8.79 11.50 -14.01
CA SER A 117 -7.33 11.39 -14.18
C SER A 117 -6.58 12.60 -13.61
N ALA A 118 -7.17 13.80 -13.68
CA ALA A 118 -6.58 15.01 -13.08
C ALA A 118 -6.51 14.90 -11.55
N LEU A 119 -7.59 14.45 -10.90
CA LEU A 119 -7.59 14.22 -9.46
C LEU A 119 -6.58 13.15 -9.06
N ILE A 120 -6.52 12.06 -9.80
CA ILE A 120 -5.57 10.96 -9.53
C ILE A 120 -4.13 11.44 -9.69
N SER A 121 -3.83 12.28 -10.69
CA SER A 121 -2.53 12.89 -10.84
C SER A 121 -2.13 13.73 -9.61
N ALA A 122 -3.08 14.51 -9.05
CA ALA A 122 -2.86 15.25 -7.81
C ALA A 122 -2.59 14.33 -6.62
N LYS A 123 -3.30 13.21 -6.52
CA LYS A 123 -3.05 12.19 -5.48
C LYS A 123 -1.67 11.51 -5.64
N VAL A 124 -1.23 11.27 -6.88
CA VAL A 124 0.13 10.75 -7.13
C VAL A 124 1.18 11.74 -6.65
N ALA A 125 0.98 13.05 -6.89
CA ALA A 125 1.87 14.09 -6.37
C ALA A 125 1.90 14.09 -4.82
N ALA A 126 0.74 13.92 -4.19
CA ALA A 126 0.64 13.81 -2.73
C ALA A 126 1.39 12.59 -2.19
N ALA A 127 1.25 11.42 -2.81
CA ALA A 127 1.96 10.21 -2.43
C ALA A 127 3.49 10.40 -2.52
N ARG A 128 3.96 11.02 -3.60
CA ARG A 128 5.39 11.34 -3.77
C ARG A 128 5.91 12.35 -2.74
N ARG A 129 5.09 13.32 -2.36
CA ARG A 129 5.44 14.31 -1.31
C ARG A 129 5.63 13.63 0.04
N ALA A 130 4.83 12.63 0.36
CA ALA A 130 4.90 11.90 1.62
C ALA A 130 6.04 10.86 1.68
N GLY A 131 6.69 10.57 0.56
CA GLY A 131 7.75 9.56 0.46
C GLY A 131 7.24 8.21 0.03
#